data_40982af2caa2b6e49b568884febe91f6
#
_entry.id   40982af2caa2b6e49b568884febe91f6
#
_cell.length_a   1.000
_cell.length_b   1.000
_cell.length_c   1.000
_cell.angle_alpha   90.00
_cell.angle_beta   90.00
_cell.angle_gamma   90.00
#
_symmetry.space_group_name_H-M   'P 1'
#
loop_
_entity.id
_entity.type
_entity.pdbx_description
1 polymer ?
#
loop_
_entity_poly.entity_id
_entity_poly.type
_entity_poly.pdbx_seq_one_letter_code
_entity_poly.pdbx_strand_id
1 'polypeptide(L)'
;MSSKLSRFMIWFLGIVGFLFLGIITISYSVSAPGYKGLKTDNFDGSKFVNRAGYQAKGFGDLMKFVVNRKLGPWTELTEADVEIGPKPANRITDSTQVITYVNHSTFLIQTDGLNILFDPVWSKRVSPFSFAGPKRMRPPGIRFENLPEIDYVLISHNHYDHLDINTILNLKRDHEPTFIVPLGIDLYLKNKGIQKTIALNWW
;
A
#
# COMPACT_ATOMS: atom_id res chain seq x y z
N MET A 1 47.04 8.36 -22.09
CA MET A 1 45.58 8.14 -22.13
C MET A 1 44.96 9.29 -22.90
N SER A 2 44.20 9.04 -23.96
CA SER A 2 43.74 10.11 -24.84
C SER A 2 42.75 11.04 -24.12
N SER A 3 42.78 12.36 -24.43
CA SER A 3 41.87 13.38 -23.88
C SER A 3 40.38 13.02 -24.09
N LYS A 4 40.07 12.22 -25.09
CA LYS A 4 38.73 11.73 -25.38
C LYS A 4 38.23 10.72 -24.33
N LEU A 5 39.08 9.81 -23.87
CA LEU A 5 38.75 8.80 -22.86
C LEU A 5 38.53 9.45 -21.49
N SER A 6 39.29 10.47 -21.11
CA SER A 6 39.09 11.18 -19.86
C SER A 6 37.78 12.00 -19.86
N ARG A 7 37.43 12.65 -20.99
CA ARG A 7 36.15 13.33 -21.13
C ARG A 7 34.97 12.38 -21.06
N PHE A 8 35.04 11.23 -21.72
CA PHE A 8 34.02 10.18 -21.65
C PHE A 8 33.81 9.71 -20.21
N MET A 9 34.89 9.42 -19.46
CA MET A 9 34.79 9.03 -18.06
C MET A 9 34.15 10.11 -17.19
N ILE A 10 34.48 11.39 -17.38
CA ILE A 10 33.86 12.50 -16.63
C ILE A 10 32.35 12.55 -16.88
N TRP A 11 31.92 12.47 -18.13
CA TRP A 11 30.51 12.46 -18.49
C TRP A 11 29.78 11.24 -17.93
N PHE A 12 30.40 10.05 -18.02
CA PHE A 12 29.85 8.81 -17.48
C PHE A 12 29.66 8.91 -15.95
N LEU A 13 30.69 9.36 -15.23
CA LEU A 13 30.59 9.54 -13.77
C LEU A 13 29.56 10.62 -13.40
N GLY A 14 29.46 11.69 -14.19
CA GLY A 14 28.43 12.73 -14.01
C GLY A 14 27.01 12.17 -14.15
N ILE A 15 26.76 11.36 -15.18
CA ILE A 15 25.45 10.71 -15.39
C ILE A 15 25.13 9.74 -14.25
N VAL A 16 26.10 8.90 -13.85
CA VAL A 16 25.93 7.96 -12.75
C VAL A 16 25.62 8.69 -11.43
N GLY A 17 26.38 9.77 -11.15
CA GLY A 17 26.13 10.62 -9.98
C GLY A 17 24.75 11.28 -9.99
N PHE A 18 24.33 11.80 -11.15
CA PHE A 18 23.00 12.39 -11.32
C PHE A 18 21.87 11.36 -11.10
N LEU A 19 22.00 10.15 -11.68
CA LEU A 19 21.03 9.06 -11.48
C LEU A 19 20.97 8.64 -10.02
N PHE A 20 22.14 8.52 -9.36
CA PHE A 20 22.22 8.16 -7.95
C PHE A 20 21.54 9.20 -7.05
N LEU A 21 21.82 10.50 -7.30
CA LEU A 21 21.15 11.60 -6.58
C LEU A 21 19.64 11.59 -6.82
N GLY A 22 19.19 11.31 -8.05
CA GLY A 22 17.78 11.15 -8.39
C GLY A 22 17.11 10.01 -7.59
N ILE A 23 17.77 8.86 -7.50
CA ILE A 23 17.29 7.72 -6.70
C ILE A 23 17.17 8.10 -5.22
N ILE A 24 18.18 8.76 -4.64
CA ILE A 24 18.14 9.21 -3.25
C ILE A 24 16.98 10.18 -3.01
N THR A 25 16.82 11.17 -3.88
CA THR A 25 15.75 12.17 -3.77
C THR A 25 14.38 11.53 -3.85
N ILE A 26 14.18 10.61 -4.79
CA ILE A 26 12.94 9.85 -4.94
C ILE A 26 12.69 9.00 -3.69
N SER A 27 13.69 8.24 -3.23
CA SER A 27 13.58 7.41 -2.03
C SER A 27 13.17 8.23 -0.82
N TYR A 28 13.78 9.40 -0.63
CA TYR A 28 13.43 10.30 0.47
C TYR A 28 12.00 10.83 0.36
N SER A 29 11.55 11.21 -0.83
CA SER A 29 10.20 11.77 -1.05
C SER A 29 9.07 10.76 -0.88
N VAL A 30 9.33 9.46 -1.10
CA VAL A 30 8.32 8.38 -0.94
C VAL A 30 8.44 7.63 0.39
N SER A 31 9.48 7.89 1.18
CA SER A 31 9.66 7.22 2.47
C SER A 31 8.68 7.74 3.53
N ALA A 32 8.18 6.84 4.37
CA ALA A 32 7.42 7.19 5.56
C ALA A 32 8.36 7.58 6.71
N PRO A 33 7.93 8.43 7.66
CA PRO A 33 8.70 8.70 8.88
C PRO A 33 8.89 7.40 9.66
N GLY A 34 10.12 7.19 10.16
CA GLY A 34 10.42 6.05 11.01
C GLY A 34 9.69 6.16 12.36
N TYR A 35 9.18 5.05 12.86
CA TYR A 35 8.63 4.97 14.22
C TYR A 35 9.76 5.17 15.25
N LYS A 36 9.53 6.02 16.26
CA LYS A 36 10.49 6.37 17.32
C LYS A 36 9.99 6.05 18.73
N GLY A 37 9.10 5.07 18.85
CA GLY A 37 8.58 4.64 20.15
C GLY A 37 9.59 3.84 20.97
N LEU A 38 9.16 3.45 22.17
CA LEU A 38 9.95 2.64 23.07
C LEU A 38 10.24 1.26 22.46
N LYS A 39 11.38 0.69 22.79
CA LYS A 39 11.70 -0.71 22.46
C LYS A 39 10.68 -1.64 23.11
N THR A 40 10.24 -2.59 22.34
CA THR A 40 9.33 -3.66 22.77
C THR A 40 9.90 -5.00 22.29
N ASP A 41 9.25 -6.08 22.59
CA ASP A 41 9.64 -7.42 22.11
C ASP A 41 9.52 -7.62 20.58
N ASN A 42 8.80 -6.72 19.90
CA ASN A 42 8.67 -6.71 18.44
C ASN A 42 9.23 -5.42 17.78
N PHE A 43 9.87 -4.52 18.55
CA PHE A 43 10.54 -3.32 18.03
C PHE A 43 11.89 -3.13 18.70
N ASP A 44 12.99 -3.21 17.94
CA ASP A 44 14.37 -3.15 18.47
C ASP A 44 14.88 -1.71 18.72
N GLY A 45 14.04 -0.70 18.45
CA GLY A 45 14.37 0.72 18.52
C GLY A 45 14.70 1.34 17.17
N SER A 46 14.81 0.53 16.10
CA SER A 46 15.03 0.97 14.72
C SER A 46 14.06 0.35 13.72
N LYS A 47 13.70 -0.91 13.93
CA LYS A 47 12.81 -1.66 13.05
C LYS A 47 11.95 -2.64 13.85
N PHE A 48 10.81 -2.98 13.27
CA PHE A 48 9.96 -4.06 13.77
C PHE A 48 10.56 -5.41 13.39
N VAL A 49 10.53 -6.34 14.35
CA VAL A 49 11.08 -7.70 14.21
C VAL A 49 9.99 -8.73 14.48
N ASN A 50 10.04 -9.85 13.76
CA ASN A 50 9.13 -10.96 14.00
C ASN A 50 9.63 -11.80 15.19
N ARG A 51 8.78 -12.03 16.20
CA ARG A 51 9.08 -12.87 17.35
C ARG A 51 9.43 -14.32 16.98
N ALA A 52 8.92 -14.81 15.86
CA ALA A 52 9.26 -16.16 15.37
C ALA A 52 10.68 -16.29 14.79
N GLY A 53 11.54 -15.28 14.94
CA GLY A 53 12.92 -15.33 14.48
C GLY A 53 13.10 -15.30 12.97
N TYR A 54 12.12 -14.76 12.22
CA TYR A 54 12.23 -14.62 10.78
C TYR A 54 13.38 -13.67 10.41
N GLN A 55 14.31 -14.16 9.61
CA GLN A 55 15.37 -13.32 9.04
C GLN A 55 14.86 -12.57 7.81
N ALA A 56 14.97 -11.24 7.82
CA ALA A 56 14.66 -10.43 6.66
C ALA A 56 15.56 -10.82 5.48
N LYS A 57 14.99 -11.03 4.31
CA LYS A 57 15.71 -11.28 3.07
C LYS A 57 16.48 -10.03 2.65
N GLY A 58 17.72 -10.21 2.22
CA GLY A 58 18.58 -9.13 1.79
C GLY A 58 18.42 -8.76 0.31
N PHE A 59 19.20 -7.76 -0.13
CA PHE A 59 19.22 -7.32 -1.52
C PHE A 59 19.54 -8.46 -2.51
N GLY A 60 20.44 -9.39 -2.14
CA GLY A 60 20.76 -10.56 -2.96
C GLY A 60 19.56 -11.47 -3.21
N ASP A 61 18.70 -11.66 -2.20
CA ASP A 61 17.47 -12.46 -2.33
C ASP A 61 16.47 -11.77 -3.25
N LEU A 62 16.34 -10.44 -3.15
CA LEU A 62 15.51 -9.64 -4.04
C LEU A 62 15.99 -9.77 -5.49
N MET A 63 17.29 -9.63 -5.75
CA MET A 63 17.85 -9.77 -7.10
C MET A 63 17.63 -11.18 -7.65
N LYS A 64 17.86 -12.21 -6.84
CA LYS A 64 17.58 -13.60 -7.20
C LYS A 64 16.10 -13.82 -7.55
N PHE A 65 15.17 -13.24 -6.78
CA PHE A 65 13.75 -13.28 -7.07
C PHE A 65 13.43 -12.58 -8.40
N VAL A 66 13.93 -11.34 -8.61
CA VAL A 66 13.65 -10.57 -9.84
C VAL A 66 14.14 -11.29 -11.09
N VAL A 67 15.35 -11.88 -11.05
CA VAL A 67 15.94 -12.60 -12.18
C VAL A 67 15.21 -13.92 -12.46
N ASN A 68 14.78 -14.64 -11.42
CA ASN A 68 14.19 -15.98 -11.58
C ASN A 68 12.66 -15.99 -11.64
N ARG A 69 11.99 -14.84 -11.39
CA ARG A 69 10.52 -14.81 -11.41
C ARG A 69 10.00 -15.08 -12.81
N LYS A 70 9.04 -15.99 -12.89
CA LYS A 70 8.26 -16.23 -14.10
C LYS A 70 6.93 -15.49 -13.97
N LEU A 71 6.67 -14.52 -14.83
CA LEU A 71 5.39 -13.86 -14.90
C LEU A 71 4.39 -14.81 -15.59
N GLY A 72 3.28 -15.09 -14.92
CA GLY A 72 2.17 -15.81 -15.54
C GLY A 72 1.46 -14.96 -16.61
N PRO A 73 0.73 -15.56 -17.52
CA PRO A 73 -0.06 -14.86 -18.53
C PRO A 73 -1.34 -14.29 -17.91
N TRP A 74 -1.23 -13.17 -17.22
CA TRP A 74 -2.39 -12.46 -16.69
C TRP A 74 -3.02 -11.60 -17.79
N THR A 75 -4.27 -11.92 -18.15
CA THR A 75 -5.06 -11.10 -19.08
C THR A 75 -5.69 -9.94 -18.33
N GLU A 76 -5.54 -8.74 -18.86
CA GLU A 76 -6.26 -7.58 -18.34
C GLU A 76 -7.74 -7.71 -18.72
N LEU A 77 -8.60 -7.68 -17.69
CA LEU A 77 -10.05 -7.71 -17.84
C LEU A 77 -10.61 -6.29 -17.66
N THR A 78 -11.60 -5.96 -18.47
CA THR A 78 -12.37 -4.72 -18.39
C THR A 78 -13.69 -4.94 -17.67
N GLU A 79 -14.48 -3.89 -17.45
CA GLU A 79 -15.84 -4.02 -16.88
C GLU A 79 -16.78 -4.82 -17.82
N ALA A 80 -16.49 -4.86 -19.12
CA ALA A 80 -17.25 -5.68 -20.07
C ALA A 80 -16.95 -7.18 -19.96
N ASP A 81 -15.80 -7.53 -19.38
CA ASP A 81 -15.34 -8.93 -19.25
C ASP A 81 -15.71 -9.57 -17.91
N VAL A 82 -16.22 -8.79 -16.96
CA VAL A 82 -16.53 -9.25 -15.61
C VAL A 82 -17.89 -8.75 -15.15
N GLU A 83 -18.61 -9.58 -14.44
CA GLU A 83 -19.79 -9.15 -13.71
C GLU A 83 -19.36 -8.43 -12.43
N ILE A 84 -19.73 -7.16 -12.31
CA ILE A 84 -19.54 -6.38 -11.08
C ILE A 84 -20.67 -6.75 -10.14
N GLY A 85 -20.34 -7.07 -8.89
CA GLY A 85 -21.32 -7.44 -7.88
C GLY A 85 -22.38 -6.35 -7.63
N PRO A 86 -23.48 -6.70 -7.01
CA PRO A 86 -24.52 -5.73 -6.66
C PRO A 86 -24.00 -4.66 -5.71
N LYS A 87 -24.64 -3.50 -5.72
CA LYS A 87 -24.35 -2.45 -4.74
C LYS A 87 -24.59 -3.02 -3.33
N PRO A 88 -23.61 -2.91 -2.41
CA PRO A 88 -23.79 -3.35 -1.02
C PRO A 88 -24.98 -2.64 -0.35
N ALA A 89 -25.59 -3.30 0.64
CA ALA A 89 -26.55 -2.65 1.51
C ALA A 89 -25.91 -1.47 2.26
N ASN A 90 -26.69 -0.45 2.60
CA ASN A 90 -26.15 0.70 3.34
C ASN A 90 -25.64 0.28 4.73
N ARG A 91 -26.37 -0.61 5.41
CA ARG A 91 -26.02 -1.17 6.73
C ARG A 91 -26.61 -2.57 6.87
N ILE A 92 -25.93 -3.43 7.61
CA ILE A 92 -26.45 -4.72 8.09
C ILE A 92 -26.62 -4.58 9.60
N THR A 93 -27.86 -4.59 10.08
CA THR A 93 -28.19 -4.29 11.48
C THR A 93 -28.75 -5.50 12.26
N ASP A 94 -28.92 -6.63 11.58
CA ASP A 94 -29.27 -7.91 12.20
C ASP A 94 -27.98 -8.68 12.60
N SER A 95 -28.12 -9.90 13.08
CA SER A 95 -26.98 -10.75 13.45
C SER A 95 -26.20 -11.32 12.27
N THR A 96 -26.50 -10.87 11.04
CA THR A 96 -25.83 -11.32 9.82
C THR A 96 -24.49 -10.61 9.66
N GLN A 97 -23.49 -11.32 9.20
CA GLN A 97 -22.23 -10.76 8.74
C GLN A 97 -22.12 -10.95 7.23
N VAL A 98 -21.84 -9.88 6.52
CA VAL A 98 -21.60 -9.91 5.08
C VAL A 98 -20.16 -9.53 4.80
N ILE A 99 -19.43 -10.41 4.15
CA ILE A 99 -18.05 -10.16 3.71
C ILE A 99 -18.04 -10.15 2.19
N THR A 100 -17.75 -8.99 1.61
CA THR A 100 -17.68 -8.82 0.16
C THR A 100 -16.22 -8.66 -0.27
N TYR A 101 -15.76 -9.57 -1.12
CA TYR A 101 -14.45 -9.45 -1.75
C TYR A 101 -14.48 -8.38 -2.83
N VAL A 102 -13.58 -7.42 -2.76
CA VAL A 102 -13.49 -6.31 -3.72
C VAL A 102 -12.38 -6.56 -4.74
N ASN A 103 -11.17 -6.75 -4.28
CA ASN A 103 -10.01 -7.12 -5.11
C ASN A 103 -8.80 -7.41 -4.20
N HIS A 104 -7.78 -8.10 -4.72
CA HIS A 104 -6.51 -8.38 -4.03
C HIS A 104 -6.74 -8.79 -2.55
N SER A 105 -6.43 -7.93 -1.61
CA SER A 105 -6.70 -8.10 -0.17
C SER A 105 -7.77 -7.14 0.37
N THR A 106 -8.50 -6.47 -0.53
CA THR A 106 -9.56 -5.54 -0.16
C THR A 106 -10.87 -6.28 0.09
N PHE A 107 -11.43 -6.11 1.29
CA PHE A 107 -12.74 -6.64 1.68
C PHE A 107 -13.60 -5.53 2.29
N LEU A 108 -14.90 -5.55 1.98
CA LEU A 108 -15.91 -4.83 2.75
C LEU A 108 -16.56 -5.83 3.72
N ILE A 109 -16.50 -5.53 5.01
CA ILE A 109 -17.12 -6.31 6.08
C ILE A 109 -18.26 -5.45 6.64
N GLN A 110 -19.47 -5.99 6.63
CA GLN A 110 -20.67 -5.35 7.17
C GLN A 110 -21.25 -6.22 8.28
N THR A 111 -21.34 -5.70 9.49
CA THR A 111 -21.81 -6.42 10.68
C THR A 111 -22.23 -5.43 11.76
N ASP A 112 -23.26 -5.75 12.53
CA ASP A 112 -23.71 -4.98 13.70
C ASP A 112 -23.90 -3.47 13.42
N GLY A 113 -24.39 -3.13 12.24
CA GLY A 113 -24.57 -1.75 11.81
C GLY A 113 -23.27 -1.02 11.41
N LEU A 114 -22.12 -1.70 11.34
CA LEU A 114 -20.84 -1.14 10.94
C LEU A 114 -20.44 -1.58 9.53
N ASN A 115 -19.78 -0.68 8.81
CA ASN A 115 -19.13 -0.92 7.54
C ASN A 115 -17.62 -0.74 7.69
N ILE A 116 -16.86 -1.81 7.48
CA ILE A 116 -15.43 -1.87 7.72
C ILE A 116 -14.73 -2.24 6.40
N LEU A 117 -13.81 -1.41 5.94
CA LEU A 117 -12.93 -1.74 4.81
C LEU A 117 -11.59 -2.27 5.32
N PHE A 118 -11.15 -3.36 4.73
CA PHE A 118 -9.84 -3.94 4.99
C PHE A 118 -8.95 -3.75 3.77
N ASP A 119 -7.72 -3.21 3.97
CA ASP A 119 -6.69 -2.96 2.96
C ASP A 119 -7.26 -2.36 1.65
N PRO A 120 -7.86 -1.15 1.69
CA PRO A 120 -8.60 -0.60 0.56
C PRO A 120 -7.70 -0.13 -0.57
N VAL A 121 -7.87 -0.71 -1.78
CA VAL A 121 -7.12 -0.39 -2.99
C VAL A 121 -8.04 -0.21 -4.18
N TRP A 122 -8.19 1.02 -4.67
CA TRP A 122 -8.94 1.34 -5.90
C TRP A 122 -8.06 1.95 -7.00
N SER A 123 -6.82 2.34 -6.69
CA SER A 123 -5.86 2.81 -7.69
C SER A 123 -5.60 1.76 -8.78
N LYS A 124 -5.40 2.22 -10.01
CA LYS A 124 -5.06 1.34 -11.13
C LYS A 124 -3.68 0.69 -10.97
N ARG A 125 -2.77 1.35 -10.24
CA ARG A 125 -1.42 0.84 -9.95
C ARG A 125 -1.11 0.95 -8.46
N VAL A 126 -0.51 -0.10 -7.95
CA VAL A 126 -0.01 -0.19 -6.56
C VAL A 126 1.47 0.20 -6.53
N SER A 127 1.69 1.51 -6.53
CA SER A 127 3.02 2.12 -6.64
C SER A 127 2.96 3.58 -6.17
N PRO A 128 4.09 4.17 -5.73
CA PRO A 128 4.17 5.61 -5.48
C PRO A 128 3.98 6.45 -6.74
N PHE A 129 4.06 5.84 -7.94
CA PHE A 129 3.93 6.51 -9.23
C PHE A 129 2.71 5.99 -9.99
N SER A 130 1.87 6.91 -10.51
CA SER A 130 0.67 6.57 -11.28
C SER A 130 0.98 5.91 -12.64
N PHE A 131 2.18 6.16 -13.19
CA PHE A 131 2.61 5.68 -14.51
C PHE A 131 3.45 4.40 -14.47
N ALA A 132 3.97 3.99 -13.31
CA ALA A 132 4.88 2.86 -13.16
C ALA A 132 4.44 1.91 -12.03
N GLY A 133 4.93 0.68 -12.04
CA GLY A 133 4.64 -0.35 -11.02
C GLY A 133 3.50 -1.30 -11.40
N PRO A 134 3.20 -2.27 -10.54
CA PRO A 134 2.20 -3.29 -10.79
C PRO A 134 0.82 -2.68 -11.08
N LYS A 135 0.17 -3.17 -12.13
CA LYS A 135 -1.16 -2.73 -12.57
C LYS A 135 -2.21 -3.71 -12.10
N ARG A 136 -3.35 -3.20 -11.66
CA ARG A 136 -4.53 -4.02 -11.41
C ARG A 136 -5.04 -4.59 -12.73
N MET A 137 -5.27 -5.92 -12.77
CA MET A 137 -5.59 -6.66 -13.98
C MET A 137 -7.10 -6.89 -14.17
N ARG A 138 -7.93 -6.48 -13.20
CA ARG A 138 -9.41 -6.56 -13.28
C ARG A 138 -10.05 -5.42 -12.52
N PRO A 139 -11.27 -5.01 -12.86
CA PRO A 139 -12.05 -4.06 -12.09
C PRO A 139 -12.25 -4.53 -10.64
N PRO A 140 -12.43 -3.60 -9.67
CA PRO A 140 -12.85 -3.97 -8.33
C PRO A 140 -14.28 -4.50 -8.34
N GLY A 141 -14.57 -5.47 -7.46
CA GLY A 141 -15.92 -6.07 -7.35
C GLY A 141 -16.99 -5.09 -6.87
N ILE A 142 -16.59 -3.99 -6.21
CA ILE A 142 -17.45 -2.86 -5.87
C ILE A 142 -16.80 -1.60 -6.45
N ARG A 143 -17.55 -0.80 -7.20
CA ARG A 143 -17.09 0.53 -7.62
C ARG A 143 -16.96 1.44 -6.40
N PHE A 144 -15.97 2.33 -6.38
CA PHE A 144 -15.74 3.22 -5.23
C PHE A 144 -16.99 4.05 -4.87
N GLU A 145 -17.65 4.59 -5.87
CA GLU A 145 -18.87 5.38 -5.73
C GLU A 145 -20.12 4.60 -5.22
N ASN A 146 -20.04 3.27 -5.24
CA ASN A 146 -21.08 2.38 -4.72
C ASN A 146 -20.81 1.91 -3.29
N LEU A 147 -19.71 2.36 -2.67
CA LEU A 147 -19.45 2.05 -1.27
C LEU A 147 -20.56 2.64 -0.38
N PRO A 148 -21.03 1.91 0.64
CA PRO A 148 -21.82 2.50 1.71
C PRO A 148 -20.94 3.45 2.55
N GLU A 149 -21.53 4.22 3.44
CA GLU A 149 -20.78 5.00 4.42
C GLU A 149 -19.85 4.09 5.23
N ILE A 150 -18.54 4.40 5.25
CA ILE A 150 -17.51 3.57 5.90
C ILE A 150 -17.17 4.14 7.27
N ASP A 151 -17.28 3.31 8.31
CA ASP A 151 -16.97 3.68 9.69
C ASP A 151 -15.50 3.47 10.04
N TYR A 152 -14.93 2.35 9.60
CA TYR A 152 -13.56 1.98 9.89
C TYR A 152 -12.82 1.51 8.64
N VAL A 153 -11.54 1.86 8.60
CA VAL A 153 -10.59 1.33 7.62
C VAL A 153 -9.46 0.64 8.37
N LEU A 154 -9.27 -0.65 8.15
CA LEU A 154 -8.17 -1.43 8.71
C LEU A 154 -7.09 -1.57 7.65
N ILE A 155 -5.84 -1.28 8.04
CA ILE A 155 -4.66 -1.44 7.20
C ILE A 155 -3.71 -2.43 7.87
N SER A 156 -3.41 -3.52 7.16
CA SER A 156 -2.55 -4.58 7.69
C SER A 156 -1.08 -4.18 7.73
N HIS A 157 -0.59 -3.52 6.69
CA HIS A 157 0.80 -3.06 6.56
C HIS A 157 0.95 -2.00 5.45
N ASN A 158 2.15 -1.46 5.28
CA ASN A 158 2.41 -0.30 4.41
C ASN A 158 2.88 -0.63 2.99
N HIS A 159 2.70 -1.84 2.48
CA HIS A 159 2.91 -2.08 1.06
C HIS A 159 1.83 -1.37 0.23
N TYR A 160 2.19 -0.94 -0.99
CA TYR A 160 1.31 -0.14 -1.85
C TYR A 160 0.04 -0.88 -2.31
N ASP A 161 0.03 -2.20 -2.28
CA ASP A 161 -1.11 -3.07 -2.58
C ASP A 161 -2.02 -3.32 -1.36
N HIS A 162 -1.70 -2.71 -0.22
CA HIS A 162 -2.50 -2.72 1.01
C HIS A 162 -2.77 -1.31 1.53
N LEU A 163 -1.83 -0.38 1.38
CA LEU A 163 -1.94 1.03 1.72
C LEU A 163 -1.89 1.88 0.45
N ASP A 164 -3.02 2.04 -0.22
CA ASP A 164 -3.21 2.91 -1.37
C ASP A 164 -3.58 4.32 -0.89
N ILE A 165 -2.60 5.20 -0.84
CA ILE A 165 -2.78 6.54 -0.28
C ILE A 165 -3.85 7.36 -1.03
N ASN A 166 -4.02 7.16 -2.34
CA ASN A 166 -5.05 7.86 -3.10
C ASN A 166 -6.46 7.41 -2.68
N THR A 167 -6.66 6.10 -2.53
CA THR A 167 -7.90 5.52 -2.01
C THR A 167 -8.16 6.00 -0.58
N ILE A 168 -7.16 6.01 0.29
CA ILE A 168 -7.25 6.48 1.68
C ILE A 168 -7.69 7.95 1.75
N LEU A 169 -7.11 8.82 0.90
CA LEU A 169 -7.49 10.24 0.85
C LEU A 169 -8.92 10.45 0.32
N ASN A 170 -9.36 9.64 -0.65
CA ASN A 170 -10.75 9.66 -1.11
C ASN A 170 -11.71 9.20 0.00
N LEU A 171 -11.40 8.11 0.71
CA LEU A 171 -12.19 7.63 1.84
C LEU A 171 -12.28 8.67 2.96
N LYS A 172 -11.15 9.36 3.28
CA LYS A 172 -11.17 10.47 4.23
C LYS A 172 -12.13 11.57 3.80
N ARG A 173 -12.09 11.97 2.51
CA ARG A 173 -12.93 13.06 1.99
C ARG A 173 -14.43 12.71 2.00
N ASP A 174 -14.78 11.48 1.60
CA ASP A 174 -16.14 11.10 1.28
C ASP A 174 -16.86 10.40 2.44
N HIS A 175 -16.13 9.78 3.38
CA HIS A 175 -16.69 8.98 4.47
C HIS A 175 -16.18 9.36 5.86
N GLU A 176 -15.04 10.06 5.97
CA GLU A 176 -14.39 10.44 7.24
C GLU A 176 -14.22 9.27 8.25
N PRO A 177 -13.79 8.07 7.83
CA PRO A 177 -13.70 6.90 8.68
C PRO A 177 -12.61 7.05 9.76
N THR A 178 -12.65 6.17 10.77
CA THR A 178 -11.52 5.95 11.66
C THR A 178 -10.55 4.94 11.02
N PHE A 179 -9.26 5.30 10.88
CA PHE A 179 -8.23 4.43 10.33
C PHE A 179 -7.54 3.67 11.46
N ILE A 180 -7.64 2.34 11.46
CA ILE A 180 -6.97 1.43 12.40
C ILE A 180 -5.75 0.86 11.69
N VAL A 181 -4.57 1.14 12.22
CA VAL A 181 -3.31 0.91 11.51
C VAL A 181 -2.23 0.38 12.46
N PRO A 182 -1.20 -0.32 11.96
CA PRO A 182 -0.01 -0.65 12.75
C PRO A 182 0.75 0.58 13.24
N LEU A 183 1.49 0.41 14.33
CA LEU A 183 2.37 1.44 14.89
C LEU A 183 3.30 2.03 13.83
N GLY A 184 3.36 3.37 13.77
CA GLY A 184 4.18 4.12 12.82
C GLY A 184 3.46 4.47 11.52
N ILE A 185 2.46 3.70 11.09
CA ILE A 185 1.64 4.07 9.92
C ILE A 185 0.74 5.27 10.25
N ASP A 186 0.30 5.41 11.48
CA ASP A 186 -0.44 6.59 11.94
C ASP A 186 0.35 7.89 11.73
N LEU A 187 1.67 7.88 11.94
CA LEU A 187 2.53 9.04 11.68
C LEU A 187 2.56 9.40 10.19
N TYR A 188 2.63 8.39 9.32
CA TYR A 188 2.56 8.59 7.89
C TYR A 188 1.22 9.19 7.46
N LEU A 189 0.10 8.66 7.97
CA LEU A 189 -1.24 9.15 7.67
C LEU A 189 -1.45 10.59 8.20
N LYS A 190 -0.98 10.90 9.41
CA LYS A 190 -1.03 12.26 9.98
C LYS A 190 -0.29 13.26 9.09
N ASN A 191 0.87 12.91 8.54
CA ASN A 191 1.60 13.75 7.58
C ASN A 191 0.84 13.97 6.26
N LYS A 192 -0.12 13.09 5.93
CA LYS A 192 -1.06 13.26 4.81
C LYS A 192 -2.36 13.95 5.21
N GLY A 193 -2.41 14.51 6.42
CA GLY A 193 -3.56 15.25 6.94
C GLY A 193 -4.69 14.36 7.47
N ILE A 194 -4.46 13.08 7.71
CA ILE A 194 -5.43 12.12 8.27
C ILE A 194 -5.20 12.02 9.76
N GLN A 195 -6.05 12.65 10.57
CA GLN A 195 -5.86 12.73 12.03
C GLN A 195 -6.64 11.63 12.79
N LYS A 196 -7.74 11.12 12.22
CA LYS A 196 -8.62 10.16 12.87
C LYS A 196 -8.04 8.74 12.73
N THR A 197 -6.99 8.47 13.53
CA THR A 197 -6.23 7.23 13.46
C THR A 197 -6.13 6.56 14.84
N ILE A 198 -6.20 5.23 14.87
CA ILE A 198 -5.89 4.37 16.02
C ILE A 198 -4.72 3.49 15.62
N ALA A 199 -3.59 3.64 16.31
CA ALA A 199 -2.41 2.82 16.07
C ALA A 199 -2.39 1.62 17.03
N LEU A 200 -2.30 0.41 16.48
CA LEU A 200 -2.25 -0.82 17.25
C LEU A 200 -0.89 -1.50 17.11
N ASN A 201 -0.44 -2.11 18.20
CA ASN A 201 0.70 -3.02 18.18
C ASN A 201 0.21 -4.46 18.01
N TRP A 202 1.14 -5.38 17.78
CA TRP A 202 0.85 -6.81 17.83
C TRP A 202 0.56 -7.23 19.26
N TRP A 203 -0.58 -7.92 19.46
CA TRP A 203 -1.11 -8.45 20.75
C TRP A 203 -1.48 -7.39 21.79
#